data_086447e8c52d17025301e7d0064a3055
#
_entry.id   086447e8c52d17025301e7d0064a3055
#
_cell.length_a   1.000
_cell.length_b   1.000
_cell.length_c   1.000
_cell.angle_alpha   90.00
_cell.angle_beta   90.00
_cell.angle_gamma   90.00
#
_symmetry.space_group_name_H-M   'P 1'
#
loop_
_entity.id
_entity.type
_entity.pdbx_description
1 polymer ?
#
loop_
_entity_poly.entity_id
_entity_poly.type
_entity_poly.pdbx_seq_one_letter_code
_entity_poly.pdbx_strand_id
1 'polypeptide(L)'
;AVTSATLVAGGRDQLAAVADLLAPGSRTVSVGAGLGALDAVAAHDGSACVLASGDPGYHGITRALAARIGRDRLVVHPAPSSVALAFARLGLPWDDAVVTSCHTGDAARAAARVAGAACAAVLCGPAAPPEAVGSALVTLGAHHDLVAVATRLGEAGEAVHRLPDIAALAGGA
;
A
#
# COMPACT_ATOMS: atom_id res chain seq x y z
N ALA A 1 5.76 10.60 17.85
CA ALA A 1 6.18 9.18 17.77
C ALA A 1 7.64 9.08 17.33
N VAL A 2 8.02 9.54 16.13
CA VAL A 2 9.42 9.44 15.61
C VAL A 2 10.42 10.13 16.53
N THR A 3 10.13 11.34 16.99
CA THR A 3 11.03 12.20 17.80
C THR A 3 11.32 11.65 19.21
N SER A 4 10.58 10.67 19.68
CA SER A 4 10.72 10.07 21.01
C SER A 4 11.00 8.56 20.98
N ALA A 5 11.06 7.96 19.78
CA ALA A 5 11.32 6.54 19.65
C ALA A 5 12.81 6.23 19.81
N THR A 6 13.12 5.16 20.52
CA THR A 6 14.49 4.64 20.66
C THR A 6 14.85 3.66 19.55
N LEU A 7 13.85 3.17 18.80
CA LEU A 7 13.99 2.37 17.59
C LEU A 7 13.02 2.89 16.52
N VAL A 8 13.52 3.16 15.32
CA VAL A 8 12.69 3.54 14.16
C VAL A 8 12.91 2.53 13.04
N ALA A 9 11.84 1.88 12.60
CA ALA A 9 11.87 0.90 11.51
C ALA A 9 11.05 1.39 10.32
N GLY A 10 11.53 1.17 9.10
CA GLY A 10 10.84 1.60 7.88
C GLY A 10 11.61 1.23 6.62
N GLY A 11 11.03 1.44 5.46
CA GLY A 11 11.74 1.36 4.19
C GLY A 11 12.84 2.44 4.10
N ARG A 12 13.77 2.26 3.17
CA ARG A 12 14.90 3.18 3.01
C ARG A 12 14.44 4.63 2.83
N ASP A 13 13.49 4.87 1.94
CA ASP A 13 13.02 6.22 1.62
C ASP A 13 12.24 6.85 2.79
N GLN A 14 11.47 6.03 3.52
CA GLN A 14 10.76 6.45 4.72
C GLN A 14 11.73 6.86 5.84
N LEU A 15 12.80 6.09 6.06
CA LEU A 15 13.82 6.42 7.05
C LEU A 15 14.58 7.69 6.65
N ALA A 16 14.88 7.85 5.36
CA ALA A 16 15.52 9.07 4.85
C ALA A 16 14.63 10.31 5.05
N ALA A 17 13.32 10.18 4.82
CA ALA A 17 12.36 11.28 4.96
C ALA A 17 12.22 11.78 6.42
N VAL A 18 12.56 10.97 7.41
CA VAL A 18 12.47 11.35 8.83
C VAL A 18 13.83 11.49 9.52
N ALA A 19 14.91 11.46 8.76
CA ALA A 19 16.27 11.44 9.32
C ALA A 19 16.54 12.60 10.31
N ASP A 20 16.10 13.80 9.96
CA ASP A 20 16.26 15.00 10.78
C ASP A 20 15.32 15.06 12.02
N LEU A 21 14.35 14.13 12.10
CA LEU A 21 13.40 14.04 13.19
C LEU A 21 13.78 12.99 14.23
N LEU A 22 14.81 12.19 13.97
CA LEU A 22 15.21 11.11 14.87
C LEU A 22 15.76 11.67 16.18
N ALA A 23 15.35 11.07 17.30
CA ALA A 23 15.96 11.41 18.59
C ALA A 23 17.44 11.04 18.61
N PRO A 24 18.30 11.81 19.29
CA PRO A 24 19.71 11.45 19.48
C PRO A 24 19.86 10.03 20.07
N GLY A 25 20.65 9.19 19.44
CA GLY A 25 20.86 7.80 19.86
C GLY A 25 19.79 6.80 19.43
N SER A 26 18.75 7.21 18.68
CA SER A 26 17.79 6.28 18.07
C SER A 26 18.49 5.31 17.13
N ARG A 27 18.12 4.03 17.22
CA ARG A 27 18.51 3.02 16.23
C ARG A 27 17.54 3.03 15.06
N THR A 28 18.05 2.81 13.86
CA THR A 28 17.21 2.60 12.67
C THR A 28 17.33 1.17 12.17
N VAL A 29 16.22 0.60 11.68
CA VAL A 29 16.17 -0.73 11.07
C VAL A 29 15.40 -0.65 9.75
N SER A 30 16.05 -1.06 8.66
CA SER A 30 15.40 -1.10 7.35
C SER A 30 14.47 -2.30 7.24
N VAL A 31 13.20 -2.03 6.94
CA VAL A 31 12.19 -3.04 6.62
C VAL A 31 12.30 -3.35 5.13
N GLY A 32 12.94 -4.48 4.80
CA GLY A 32 13.00 -5.01 3.44
C GLY A 32 11.76 -5.83 3.06
N ALA A 33 11.83 -6.52 1.92
CA ALA A 33 10.77 -7.39 1.43
C ALA A 33 10.42 -8.55 2.39
N GLY A 34 11.38 -8.95 3.27
CA GLY A 34 11.12 -9.89 4.36
C GLY A 34 10.80 -9.16 5.66
N LEU A 35 9.78 -9.60 6.36
CA LEU A 35 9.32 -8.97 7.61
C LEU A 35 10.26 -9.22 8.83
N GLY A 36 11.48 -9.75 8.62
CA GLY A 36 12.45 -10.04 9.70
C GLY A 36 12.84 -8.83 10.54
N ALA A 37 12.82 -7.62 9.95
CA ALA A 37 13.04 -6.40 10.71
C ALA A 37 11.97 -6.16 11.81
N LEU A 38 10.78 -6.74 11.66
CA LEU A 38 9.73 -6.66 12.67
C LEU A 38 10.02 -7.50 13.90
N ASP A 39 10.86 -8.51 13.77
CA ASP A 39 11.31 -9.31 14.90
C ASP A 39 12.25 -8.49 15.79
N ALA A 40 13.08 -7.61 15.19
CA ALA A 40 13.87 -6.64 15.93
C ALA A 40 13.00 -5.60 16.66
N VAL A 41 11.88 -5.18 16.06
CA VAL A 41 10.88 -4.32 16.71
C VAL A 41 10.21 -5.05 17.88
N ALA A 42 9.85 -6.31 17.68
CA ALA A 42 9.22 -7.14 18.72
C ALA A 42 10.13 -7.41 19.92
N ALA A 43 11.42 -7.56 19.68
CA ALA A 43 12.44 -7.81 20.71
C ALA A 43 12.95 -6.52 21.38
N HIS A 44 12.46 -5.35 20.96
CA HIS A 44 12.91 -4.08 21.52
C HIS A 44 12.15 -3.73 22.81
N ASP A 45 12.88 -3.49 23.90
CA ASP A 45 12.30 -3.18 25.20
C ASP A 45 11.86 -1.72 25.35
N GLY A 46 12.32 -0.83 24.45
CA GLY A 46 12.01 0.59 24.45
C GLY A 46 10.83 0.96 23.57
N SER A 47 10.64 2.26 23.34
CA SER A 47 9.64 2.77 22.40
C SER A 47 10.11 2.57 20.95
N ALA A 48 9.28 1.93 20.14
CA ALA A 48 9.55 1.73 18.73
C ALA A 48 8.53 2.50 17.87
N CYS A 49 9.00 3.09 16.76
CA CYS A 49 8.16 3.68 15.74
C CYS A 49 8.37 2.92 14.43
N VAL A 50 7.30 2.41 13.84
CA VAL A 50 7.35 1.73 12.54
C VAL A 50 6.68 2.60 11.50
N LEU A 51 7.44 2.97 10.49
CA LEU A 51 6.99 3.80 9.37
C LEU A 51 6.32 2.92 8.31
N ALA A 52 5.22 3.39 7.77
CA ALA A 52 4.48 2.74 6.70
C ALA A 52 4.21 3.74 5.56
N SER A 53 4.07 3.26 4.34
CA SER A 53 3.53 4.05 3.22
C SER A 53 2.02 4.03 3.29
N GLY A 54 1.38 5.20 3.26
CA GLY A 54 -0.07 5.34 3.37
C GLY A 54 -0.61 4.85 4.73
N ASP A 55 -1.80 4.27 4.73
CA ASP A 55 -2.45 3.78 5.94
C ASP A 55 -1.82 2.46 6.43
N PRO A 56 -1.22 2.41 7.63
CA PRO A 56 -0.61 1.19 8.16
C PRO A 56 -1.61 0.07 8.44
N GLY A 57 -2.90 0.39 8.61
CA GLY A 57 -3.99 -0.56 8.85
C GLY A 57 -4.54 -1.18 7.56
N TYR A 58 -4.35 -0.53 6.42
CA TYR A 58 -4.95 -0.92 5.16
C TYR A 58 -3.98 -1.72 4.27
N HIS A 59 -4.13 -3.04 4.23
CA HIS A 59 -3.16 -3.97 3.59
C HIS A 59 -1.71 -3.74 4.05
N GLY A 60 -1.53 -3.14 5.22
CA GLY A 60 -0.26 -2.66 5.74
C GLY A 60 0.34 -3.53 6.83
N ILE A 61 1.36 -2.96 7.46
CA ILE A 61 2.24 -3.62 8.42
C ILE A 61 1.57 -3.93 9.77
N THR A 62 0.45 -3.27 10.10
CA THR A 62 -0.25 -3.41 11.38
C THR A 62 -0.61 -4.85 11.70
N ARG A 63 -1.08 -5.64 10.71
CA ARG A 63 -1.41 -7.06 10.92
C ARG A 63 -0.19 -7.87 11.34
N ALA A 64 0.94 -7.64 10.68
CA ALA A 64 2.17 -8.36 10.96
C ALA A 64 2.77 -8.00 12.34
N LEU A 65 2.64 -6.73 12.75
CA LEU A 65 3.03 -6.28 14.08
C LEU A 65 2.09 -6.83 15.16
N ALA A 66 0.78 -6.74 14.97
CA ALA A 66 -0.19 -7.25 15.92
C ALA A 66 0.00 -8.76 16.22
N ALA A 67 0.39 -9.54 15.21
CA ALA A 67 0.70 -10.96 15.38
C ALA A 67 1.96 -11.21 16.23
N ARG A 68 2.91 -10.26 16.29
CA ARG A 68 4.17 -10.40 17.02
C ARG A 68 4.12 -9.85 18.43
N ILE A 69 3.51 -8.69 18.60
CA ILE A 69 3.57 -7.96 19.89
C ILE A 69 2.22 -7.80 20.58
N GLY A 70 1.14 -8.27 19.96
CA GLY A 70 -0.23 -8.05 20.46
C GLY A 70 -0.80 -6.68 20.08
N ARG A 71 -2.13 -6.61 19.99
CA ARG A 71 -2.85 -5.38 19.59
C ARG A 71 -2.76 -4.28 20.63
N ASP A 72 -2.76 -4.66 21.89
CA ASP A 72 -2.77 -3.73 23.03
C ASP A 72 -1.47 -2.92 23.16
N ARG A 73 -0.40 -3.37 22.51
CA ARG A 73 0.89 -2.66 22.47
C ARG A 73 1.03 -1.74 21.25
N LEU A 74 0.02 -1.67 20.40
CA LEU A 74 0.08 -0.86 19.18
C LEU A 74 -0.72 0.43 19.34
N VAL A 75 -0.09 1.54 18.98
CA VAL A 75 -0.75 2.81 18.70
C VAL A 75 -0.62 3.05 17.18
N VAL A 76 -1.73 2.99 16.45
CA VAL A 76 -1.74 3.19 15.00
C VAL A 76 -2.12 4.63 14.69
N HIS A 77 -1.26 5.31 13.93
CA HIS A 77 -1.54 6.64 13.40
C HIS A 77 -2.00 6.48 11.95
N PRO A 78 -3.30 6.60 11.65
CA PRO A 78 -3.82 6.43 10.30
C PRO A 78 -3.36 7.56 9.38
N ALA A 79 -3.23 7.24 8.11
CA ALA A 79 -2.98 8.20 7.03
C ALA A 79 -3.83 7.85 5.82
N PRO A 80 -4.05 8.75 4.86
CA PRO A 80 -4.75 8.41 3.62
C PRO A 80 -4.09 7.23 2.92
N SER A 81 -4.87 6.20 2.59
CA SER A 81 -4.38 5.07 1.79
C SER A 81 -4.18 5.50 0.34
N SER A 82 -3.37 4.76 -0.43
CA SER A 82 -3.24 4.97 -1.87
C SER A 82 -4.57 4.87 -2.60
N VAL A 83 -5.50 4.05 -2.12
CA VAL A 83 -6.87 3.98 -2.66
C VAL A 83 -7.61 5.29 -2.42
N ALA A 84 -7.62 5.80 -1.20
CA ALA A 84 -8.27 7.08 -0.88
C ALA A 84 -7.68 8.23 -1.71
N LEU A 85 -6.36 8.27 -1.88
CA LEU A 85 -5.70 9.26 -2.73
C LEU A 85 -6.08 9.11 -4.21
N ALA A 86 -6.11 7.88 -4.75
CA ALA A 86 -6.49 7.64 -6.14
C ALA A 86 -7.91 8.15 -6.43
N PHE A 87 -8.88 7.79 -5.60
CA PHE A 87 -10.26 8.25 -5.76
C PHE A 87 -10.39 9.77 -5.61
N ALA A 88 -9.66 10.37 -4.67
CA ALA A 88 -9.61 11.82 -4.52
C ALA A 88 -9.06 12.54 -5.78
N ARG A 89 -8.01 11.98 -6.42
CA ARG A 89 -7.46 12.53 -7.68
C ARG A 89 -8.40 12.37 -8.86
N LEU A 90 -9.23 11.34 -8.84
CA LEU A 90 -10.25 11.10 -9.86
C LEU A 90 -11.53 11.91 -9.62
N GLY A 91 -11.73 12.46 -8.42
CA GLY A 91 -12.95 13.17 -8.02
C GLY A 91 -14.14 12.22 -7.85
N LEU A 92 -13.91 10.97 -7.44
CA LEU A 92 -14.93 9.94 -7.33
C LEU A 92 -15.19 9.54 -5.88
N PRO A 93 -16.45 9.25 -5.49
CA PRO A 93 -16.74 8.54 -4.25
C PRO A 93 -16.24 7.09 -4.36
N TRP A 94 -16.02 6.45 -3.20
CA TRP A 94 -15.53 5.07 -3.15
C TRP A 94 -16.13 4.24 -2.01
N ASP A 95 -17.26 4.71 -1.48
CA ASP A 95 -17.98 4.04 -0.37
C ASP A 95 -18.38 2.62 -0.74
N ASP A 96 -18.78 2.41 -2.00
CA ASP A 96 -19.21 1.11 -2.53
C ASP A 96 -18.10 0.38 -3.30
N ALA A 97 -16.87 0.89 -3.28
CA ALA A 97 -15.78 0.30 -4.05
C ALA A 97 -15.34 -1.05 -3.49
N VAL A 98 -15.25 -2.03 -4.36
CA VAL A 98 -14.60 -3.31 -4.04
C VAL A 98 -13.09 -3.12 -4.10
N VAL A 99 -12.44 -3.23 -2.96
CA VAL A 99 -10.99 -3.09 -2.87
C VAL A 99 -10.32 -4.43 -2.64
N THR A 100 -9.27 -4.69 -3.42
CA THR A 100 -8.44 -5.90 -3.28
C THR A 100 -6.97 -5.59 -3.49
N SER A 101 -6.11 -6.55 -3.17
CA SER A 101 -4.67 -6.42 -3.35
C SER A 101 -4.10 -7.66 -4.00
N CYS A 102 -3.21 -7.47 -4.96
CA CYS A 102 -2.38 -8.50 -5.57
C CYS A 102 -0.88 -8.15 -5.53
N HIS A 103 -0.46 -7.21 -4.68
CA HIS A 103 0.94 -6.76 -4.62
C HIS A 103 1.94 -7.90 -4.31
N THR A 104 1.48 -9.03 -3.76
CA THR A 104 2.29 -10.23 -3.51
C THR A 104 2.17 -11.30 -4.60
N GLY A 105 1.46 -11.02 -5.71
CA GLY A 105 1.14 -11.95 -6.80
C GLY A 105 -0.37 -12.24 -6.88
N ASP A 106 -0.82 -13.07 -7.81
CA ASP A 106 -2.21 -13.49 -8.01
C ASP A 106 -3.15 -12.39 -8.56
N ALA A 107 -2.77 -11.88 -9.74
CA ALA A 107 -3.59 -10.94 -10.52
C ALA A 107 -4.96 -11.55 -10.91
N ALA A 108 -5.00 -12.85 -11.23
CA ALA A 108 -6.23 -13.53 -11.65
C ALA A 108 -7.27 -13.55 -10.52
N ARG A 109 -6.86 -13.84 -9.29
CA ARG A 109 -7.74 -13.79 -8.13
C ARG A 109 -8.24 -12.38 -7.84
N ALA A 110 -7.36 -11.38 -7.97
CA ALA A 110 -7.76 -9.98 -7.80
C ALA A 110 -8.78 -9.56 -8.85
N ALA A 111 -8.53 -9.89 -10.13
CA ALA A 111 -9.45 -9.63 -11.23
C ALA A 111 -10.81 -10.28 -11.02
N ALA A 112 -10.85 -11.56 -10.62
CA ALA A 112 -12.10 -12.27 -10.33
C ALA A 112 -12.93 -11.61 -9.22
N ARG A 113 -12.29 -10.96 -8.25
CA ARG A 113 -12.99 -10.24 -7.18
C ARG A 113 -13.65 -8.95 -7.63
N VAL A 114 -13.11 -8.30 -8.66
CA VAL A 114 -13.53 -6.97 -9.08
C VAL A 114 -14.26 -6.96 -10.43
N ALA A 115 -14.23 -8.05 -11.19
CA ALA A 115 -14.77 -8.12 -12.54
C ALA A 115 -16.25 -7.70 -12.66
N GLY A 116 -17.06 -8.00 -11.65
CA GLY A 116 -18.49 -7.64 -11.61
C GLY A 116 -18.81 -6.42 -10.75
N ALA A 117 -17.82 -5.75 -10.19
CA ALA A 117 -18.04 -4.60 -9.33
C ALA A 117 -18.28 -3.33 -10.17
N ALA A 118 -19.25 -2.50 -9.78
CA ALA A 118 -19.49 -1.21 -10.42
C ALA A 118 -18.33 -0.22 -10.19
N CYS A 119 -17.69 -0.30 -9.04
CA CYS A 119 -16.53 0.49 -8.67
C CYS A 119 -15.49 -0.40 -7.98
N ALA A 120 -14.24 -0.30 -8.37
CA ALA A 120 -13.19 -1.14 -7.81
C ALA A 120 -11.83 -0.46 -7.74
N ALA A 121 -11.00 -0.91 -6.81
CA ALA A 121 -9.57 -0.60 -6.77
C ALA A 121 -8.73 -1.85 -6.52
N VAL A 122 -7.63 -1.98 -7.24
CA VAL A 122 -6.67 -3.07 -7.10
C VAL A 122 -5.30 -2.52 -6.75
N LEU A 123 -4.78 -2.91 -5.59
CA LEU A 123 -3.41 -2.61 -5.19
C LEU A 123 -2.47 -3.58 -5.87
N CYS A 124 -1.75 -3.09 -6.86
CA CYS A 124 -0.78 -3.84 -7.66
C CYS A 124 0.63 -3.77 -7.05
N GLY A 125 1.54 -4.58 -7.58
CA GLY A 125 2.95 -4.58 -7.21
C GLY A 125 3.79 -5.24 -8.29
N PRO A 126 5.11 -5.31 -8.14
CA PRO A 126 5.99 -5.89 -9.15
C PRO A 126 5.67 -7.36 -9.52
N ALA A 127 5.13 -8.13 -8.56
CA ALA A 127 4.76 -9.53 -8.78
C ALA A 127 3.43 -9.69 -9.55
N ALA A 128 2.57 -8.66 -9.53
CA ALA A 128 1.32 -8.59 -10.28
C ALA A 128 1.08 -7.12 -10.67
N PRO A 129 1.68 -6.66 -11.78
CA PRO A 129 1.54 -5.29 -12.27
C PRO A 129 0.13 -5.05 -12.84
N PRO A 130 -0.26 -3.77 -13.06
CA PRO A 130 -1.59 -3.42 -13.57
C PRO A 130 -1.97 -4.15 -14.87
N GLU A 131 -1.01 -4.37 -15.77
CA GLU A 131 -1.21 -5.05 -17.05
C GLU A 131 -1.64 -6.52 -16.87
N ALA A 132 -1.10 -7.19 -15.85
CA ALA A 132 -1.50 -8.56 -15.52
C ALA A 132 -2.95 -8.62 -15.01
N VAL A 133 -3.37 -7.61 -14.24
CA VAL A 133 -4.77 -7.47 -13.81
C VAL A 133 -5.67 -7.16 -15.01
N GLY A 134 -5.25 -6.24 -15.88
CA GLY A 134 -5.96 -5.91 -17.13
C GLY A 134 -6.19 -7.15 -18.00
N SER A 135 -5.15 -7.94 -18.25
CA SER A 135 -5.22 -9.18 -19.04
C SER A 135 -6.21 -10.19 -18.43
N ALA A 136 -6.19 -10.34 -17.12
CA ALA A 136 -7.13 -11.22 -16.41
C ALA A 136 -8.59 -10.70 -16.49
N LEU A 137 -8.81 -9.39 -16.40
CA LEU A 137 -10.13 -8.76 -16.54
C LEU A 137 -10.68 -8.93 -17.96
N VAL A 138 -9.84 -8.76 -18.99
CA VAL A 138 -10.21 -9.03 -20.39
C VAL A 138 -10.66 -10.48 -20.56
N THR A 139 -9.91 -11.44 -20.01
CA THR A 139 -10.26 -12.86 -20.04
C THR A 139 -11.61 -13.16 -19.40
N LEU A 140 -11.98 -12.41 -18.35
CA LEU A 140 -13.26 -12.53 -17.66
C LEU A 140 -14.40 -11.77 -18.34
N GLY A 141 -14.14 -11.05 -19.45
CA GLY A 141 -15.14 -10.23 -20.12
C GLY A 141 -15.61 -9.03 -19.29
N ALA A 142 -14.80 -8.55 -18.36
CA ALA A 142 -15.15 -7.40 -17.54
C ALA A 142 -15.21 -6.12 -18.38
N HIS A 143 -16.13 -5.22 -18.00
CA HIS A 143 -16.28 -3.92 -18.63
C HIS A 143 -16.42 -2.82 -17.59
N HIS A 144 -15.69 -1.71 -17.79
CA HIS A 144 -15.78 -0.51 -16.95
C HIS A 144 -15.67 0.73 -17.82
N ASP A 145 -16.50 1.73 -17.57
CA ASP A 145 -16.56 2.99 -18.33
C ASP A 145 -15.35 3.91 -18.04
N LEU A 146 -14.71 3.72 -16.89
CA LEU A 146 -13.52 4.46 -16.49
C LEU A 146 -12.48 3.48 -15.95
N VAL A 147 -11.30 3.51 -16.54
CA VAL A 147 -10.12 2.78 -16.08
C VAL A 147 -9.00 3.78 -15.80
N ALA A 148 -8.31 3.62 -14.70
CA ALA A 148 -7.18 4.49 -14.37
C ALA A 148 -6.07 3.72 -13.66
N VAL A 149 -4.83 4.11 -13.93
CA VAL A 149 -3.63 3.68 -13.21
C VAL A 149 -3.07 4.86 -12.43
N ALA A 150 -2.94 4.70 -11.13
CA ALA A 150 -2.38 5.71 -10.24
C ALA A 150 -1.08 5.21 -9.64
N THR A 151 -0.04 6.02 -9.72
CA THR A 151 1.31 5.67 -9.26
C THR A 151 1.90 6.75 -8.38
N ARG A 152 2.71 6.35 -7.41
CA ARG A 152 3.47 7.24 -6.52
C ARG A 152 2.62 8.31 -5.83
N LEU A 153 1.40 7.96 -5.49
CA LEU A 153 0.43 8.87 -4.87
C LEU A 153 0.96 9.46 -3.57
N GLY A 154 0.89 10.80 -3.47
CA GLY A 154 1.42 11.57 -2.35
C GLY A 154 2.94 11.81 -2.39
N GLU A 155 3.62 11.42 -3.46
CA GLU A 155 5.07 11.60 -3.63
C GLU A 155 5.42 12.50 -4.82
N ALA A 156 6.67 12.95 -4.88
CA ALA A 156 7.19 13.60 -6.07
C ALA A 156 7.14 12.63 -7.26
N GLY A 157 6.48 13.04 -8.35
CA GLY A 157 6.22 12.19 -9.52
C GLY A 157 4.94 11.36 -9.40
N GLU A 158 4.01 11.78 -8.55
CA GLU A 158 2.63 11.28 -8.56
C GLU A 158 2.04 11.38 -9.97
N ALA A 159 1.40 10.31 -10.44
CA ALA A 159 0.71 10.32 -11.72
C ALA A 159 -0.59 9.52 -11.65
N VAL A 160 -1.61 10.00 -12.38
CA VAL A 160 -2.87 9.30 -12.60
C VAL A 160 -3.17 9.31 -14.09
N HIS A 161 -3.11 8.13 -14.69
CA HIS A 161 -3.36 7.93 -16.11
C HIS A 161 -4.75 7.33 -16.29
N ARG A 162 -5.61 8.03 -17.02
CA ARG A 162 -6.92 7.49 -17.45
C ARG A 162 -6.72 6.74 -18.75
N LEU A 163 -7.28 5.54 -18.83
CA LEU A 163 -7.21 4.67 -19.99
C LEU A 163 -8.61 4.56 -20.62
N PRO A 164 -8.70 4.35 -21.93
CA PRO A 164 -9.98 4.26 -22.63
C PRO A 164 -10.80 3.04 -22.20
N ASP A 165 -10.14 1.93 -21.85
CA ASP A 165 -10.78 0.68 -21.48
C ASP A 165 -9.81 -0.28 -20.78
N ILE A 166 -10.31 -1.46 -20.40
CA ILE A 166 -9.51 -2.54 -19.79
C ILE A 166 -8.50 -3.14 -20.77
N ALA A 167 -8.78 -3.13 -22.09
CA ALA A 167 -7.85 -3.68 -23.07
C ALA A 167 -6.58 -2.80 -23.16
N ALA A 168 -6.72 -1.49 -23.06
CA ALA A 168 -5.57 -0.58 -22.97
C ALA A 168 -4.74 -0.85 -21.71
N LEU A 169 -5.37 -1.16 -20.57
CA LEU A 169 -4.65 -1.57 -19.36
C LEU A 169 -3.86 -2.86 -19.58
N ALA A 170 -4.43 -3.84 -20.29
CA ALA A 170 -3.77 -5.11 -20.60
C ALA A 170 -2.57 -4.95 -21.54
N GLY A 171 -2.60 -3.94 -22.42
CA GLY A 171 -1.54 -3.66 -23.38
C GLY A 171 -0.31 -2.94 -22.80
N GLY A 172 -0.39 -2.48 -21.55
CA GLY A 172 0.62 -1.65 -20.92
C GLY A 172 0.47 -0.18 -21.34
N ALA A 173 0.16 0.69 -20.37
CA ALA A 173 0.04 2.13 -20.55
C ALA A 173 1.36 2.84 -20.30
#